data_7ae4f4d6f4399be612da1b8148f6d404
#
_entry.id   7ae4f4d6f4399be612da1b8148f6d404
#
_cell.length_a   1.000
_cell.length_b   1.000
_cell.length_c   1.000
_cell.angle_alpha   90.00
_cell.angle_beta   90.00
_cell.angle_gamma   90.00
#
_symmetry.space_group_name_H-M   'P 1'
#
loop_
_entity.id
_entity.type
_entity.pdbx_description
1 polymer ?
#
loop_
_entity_poly.entity_id
_entity_poly.type
_entity_poly.pdbx_seq_one_letter_code
_entity_poly.pdbx_strand_id
1 'polypeptide(L)'
;MSRQAIDRREFLTLPLALLLWPRARAHATAVAHTAPYRVDVSLLYGALNYRLEEIFAESVDKSGGRYEVAVTGEGDGISNRIESAGTLRQGRWAPLRTQSFFSVKGRESRSTVTYDYAARQVDYRFKGETFFLRRLRVVEDVVPMPEGVRIDDAISATLNYADQLWPAEPDGSLTTHIVRRKISSNEGPDDVQARYQAELAPFKLSVAVDAESRKPIGRFDLTRFSSWARQSQPAQITFGADRRPEQMNLPMILGTSVQIRLKTA
;
A
#
# COMPACT_ATOMS: atom_id res chain seq x y z
N MET A 1 34.65 -65.07 16.16
CA MET A 1 35.71 -64.91 17.20
C MET A 1 36.73 -63.97 16.60
N SER A 2 36.88 -62.79 17.05
CA SER A 2 38.05 -62.01 17.41
C SER A 2 37.65 -60.57 17.71
N ARG A 3 37.80 -60.20 18.96
CA ARG A 3 37.71 -58.84 19.48
C ARG A 3 38.97 -58.09 19.03
N GLN A 4 38.84 -56.88 18.54
CA GLN A 4 39.95 -55.94 18.53
C GLN A 4 39.51 -54.64 19.21
N ALA A 5 40.43 -54.23 20.08
CA ALA A 5 40.32 -53.23 21.10
C ALA A 5 40.35 -51.82 20.56
N ILE A 6 39.66 -51.00 21.30
CA ILE A 6 39.69 -49.54 21.23
C ILE A 6 41.06 -49.05 21.74
N ASP A 7 41.79 -48.32 20.92
CA ASP A 7 42.96 -47.56 21.39
C ASP A 7 42.54 -46.10 21.59
N ARG A 8 42.66 -45.71 22.87
CA ARG A 8 42.50 -44.32 23.31
C ARG A 8 43.91 -43.70 23.34
N ARG A 9 44.09 -42.66 22.57
CA ARG A 9 45.06 -41.57 22.86
C ARG A 9 45.26 -40.76 21.58
N GLU A 10 44.62 -39.61 21.53
CA GLU A 10 45.38 -38.41 21.19
C GLU A 10 44.58 -37.18 21.63
N PHE A 11 45.20 -36.56 22.58
CA PHE A 11 44.78 -35.32 23.23
C PHE A 11 45.23 -34.12 22.42
N LEU A 12 44.35 -33.10 22.35
CA LEU A 12 44.69 -31.69 22.35
C LEU A 12 45.50 -31.14 21.17
N THR A 13 44.79 -30.61 20.19
CA THR A 13 45.17 -29.32 19.60
C THR A 13 43.91 -28.48 19.48
N LEU A 14 43.78 -27.53 20.41
CA LEU A 14 42.84 -26.40 20.31
C LEU A 14 43.38 -25.44 19.24
N PRO A 15 42.65 -25.19 18.15
CA PRO A 15 42.83 -23.94 17.41
C PRO A 15 42.12 -22.84 18.17
N LEU A 16 42.88 -21.85 18.54
CA LEU A 16 42.42 -20.55 19.02
C LEU A 16 41.55 -19.91 17.92
N ALA A 17 40.28 -20.29 17.84
CA ALA A 17 39.30 -19.59 17.02
C ALA A 17 39.06 -18.23 17.67
N LEU A 18 39.76 -17.23 17.16
CA LEU A 18 39.44 -15.83 17.38
C LEU A 18 37.92 -15.67 17.23
N LEU A 19 37.26 -15.40 18.33
CA LEU A 19 35.90 -14.94 18.43
C LEU A 19 35.79 -13.63 17.66
N LEU A 20 35.57 -13.72 16.36
CA LEU A 20 34.94 -12.65 15.58
C LEU A 20 33.47 -12.57 16.03
N TRP A 21 33.25 -11.92 17.16
CA TRP A 21 31.94 -11.44 17.52
C TRP A 21 31.44 -10.61 16.33
N PRO A 22 30.33 -10.97 15.69
CA PRO A 22 29.73 -10.05 14.75
C PRO A 22 29.49 -8.76 15.54
N ARG A 23 30.17 -7.68 15.12
CA ARG A 23 29.82 -6.34 15.61
C ARG A 23 28.34 -6.20 15.46
N ALA A 24 27.60 -6.18 16.55
CA ALA A 24 26.21 -5.77 16.58
C ALA A 24 26.16 -4.40 15.85
N ARG A 25 25.70 -4.40 14.61
CA ARG A 25 25.38 -3.15 13.94
C ARG A 25 24.38 -2.51 14.87
N ALA A 26 24.71 -1.35 15.40
CA ALA A 26 23.75 -0.52 16.09
C ALA A 26 22.57 -0.37 15.13
N HIS A 27 21.46 -1.04 15.43
CA HIS A 27 20.24 -0.84 14.69
C HIS A 27 19.85 0.60 15.01
N ALA A 28 20.01 1.48 14.03
CA ALA A 28 19.41 2.79 14.14
C ALA A 28 17.92 2.57 14.41
N THR A 29 17.40 3.23 15.43
CA THR A 29 16.04 3.04 15.91
C THR A 29 15.10 3.44 14.79
N ALA A 30 14.27 2.51 14.33
CA ALA A 30 13.22 2.81 13.36
C ALA A 30 12.34 3.92 13.94
N VAL A 31 12.02 4.92 13.13
CA VAL A 31 11.09 5.96 13.52
C VAL A 31 9.69 5.39 13.40
N ALA A 32 9.00 5.26 14.53
CA ALA A 32 7.62 4.84 14.58
C ALA A 32 6.70 6.07 14.59
N HIS A 33 5.69 6.05 13.75
CA HIS A 33 4.64 7.07 13.69
C HIS A 33 3.28 6.39 13.69
N THR A 34 2.35 6.88 14.52
CA THR A 34 0.99 6.37 14.59
C THR A 34 0.01 7.52 14.48
N ALA A 35 -0.96 7.40 13.60
CA ALA A 35 -1.98 8.41 13.36
C ALA A 35 -3.38 7.80 13.34
N PRO A 36 -4.30 8.26 14.18
CA PRO A 36 -5.70 7.84 14.17
C PRO A 36 -6.48 8.61 13.12
N TYR A 37 -7.31 7.90 12.34
CA TYR A 37 -8.21 8.50 11.37
C TYR A 37 -9.65 8.12 11.65
N ARG A 38 -10.57 8.96 11.20
CA ARG A 38 -11.99 8.66 11.06
C ARG A 38 -12.30 8.53 9.58
N VAL A 39 -13.01 7.48 9.23
CA VAL A 39 -13.51 7.26 7.87
C VAL A 39 -15.04 7.30 7.90
N ASP A 40 -15.62 8.22 7.16
CA ASP A 40 -17.05 8.33 6.94
C ASP A 40 -17.36 7.88 5.51
N VAL A 41 -18.19 6.86 5.37
CA VAL A 41 -18.67 6.32 4.08
C VAL A 41 -20.15 6.63 3.95
N SER A 42 -20.51 7.44 2.97
CA SER A 42 -21.89 7.76 2.64
C SER A 42 -22.26 7.07 1.32
N LEU A 43 -23.32 6.28 1.31
CA LEU A 43 -23.82 5.57 0.15
C LEU A 43 -25.20 6.06 -0.24
N LEU A 44 -25.52 5.99 -1.54
CA LEU A 44 -26.86 6.25 -2.09
C LEU A 44 -27.44 7.60 -1.62
N TYR A 45 -26.69 8.68 -1.89
CA TYR A 45 -27.09 10.05 -1.51
C TYR A 45 -27.32 10.25 0.00
N GLY A 46 -26.56 9.52 0.83
CA GLY A 46 -26.66 9.61 2.29
C GLY A 46 -27.72 8.72 2.93
N ALA A 47 -28.40 7.88 2.15
CA ALA A 47 -29.38 6.94 2.68
C ALA A 47 -28.76 5.88 3.61
N LEU A 48 -27.48 5.54 3.38
CA LEU A 48 -26.71 4.64 4.21
C LEU A 48 -25.40 5.31 4.57
N ASN A 49 -25.14 5.42 5.86
CA ASN A 49 -23.92 6.00 6.37
C ASN A 49 -23.20 5.00 7.27
N TYR A 50 -21.90 4.87 7.08
CA TYR A 50 -21.04 4.01 7.88
C TYR A 50 -19.86 4.82 8.38
N ARG A 51 -19.42 4.48 9.57
CA ARG A 51 -18.23 5.06 10.19
C ARG A 51 -17.30 3.97 10.64
N LEU A 52 -16.01 4.15 10.40
CA LEU A 52 -14.98 3.32 11.00
C LEU A 52 -13.86 4.21 11.53
N GLU A 53 -13.20 3.69 12.55
CA GLU A 53 -11.98 4.29 13.10
C GLU A 53 -10.79 3.52 12.51
N GLU A 54 -9.80 4.26 11.98
CA GLU A 54 -8.59 3.67 11.42
C GLU A 54 -7.36 4.11 12.20
N ILE A 55 -6.40 3.21 12.29
CA ILE A 55 -5.05 3.48 12.79
C ILE A 55 -4.07 3.25 11.64
N PHE A 56 -3.35 4.30 11.30
CA PHE A 56 -2.18 4.23 10.44
C PHE A 56 -0.94 4.10 11.35
N ALA A 57 -0.21 3.00 11.22
CA ALA A 57 1.00 2.73 11.98
C ALA A 57 2.16 2.51 11.01
N GLU A 58 3.18 3.37 11.07
CA GLU A 58 4.36 3.24 10.23
C GLU A 58 5.62 3.03 11.07
N SER A 59 6.52 2.23 10.57
CA SER A 59 7.87 2.01 11.08
C SER A 59 8.85 2.17 9.92
N VAL A 60 9.68 3.22 9.97
CA VAL A 60 10.63 3.55 8.91
C VAL A 60 12.03 3.56 9.47
N ASP A 61 12.86 2.64 9.03
CA ASP A 61 14.30 2.60 9.27
C ASP A 61 15.04 3.18 8.05
N LYS A 62 15.34 4.48 8.10
CA LYS A 62 16.04 5.17 7.01
C LYS A 62 17.46 4.68 6.83
N SER A 63 18.13 4.25 7.90
CA SER A 63 19.49 3.76 7.85
C SER A 63 19.60 2.33 7.35
N GLY A 64 18.65 1.48 7.71
CA GLY A 64 18.52 0.12 7.19
C GLY A 64 17.81 0.07 5.83
N GLY A 65 17.24 1.20 5.38
CA GLY A 65 16.53 1.32 4.11
C GLY A 65 15.29 0.43 4.04
N ARG A 66 14.49 0.37 5.11
CA ARG A 66 13.29 -0.48 5.20
C ARG A 66 12.12 0.29 5.77
N TYR A 67 10.92 -0.07 5.34
CA TYR A 67 9.68 0.38 5.95
C TYR A 67 8.68 -0.76 6.13
N GLU A 68 7.85 -0.63 7.14
CA GLU A 68 6.67 -1.44 7.38
C GLU A 68 5.53 -0.49 7.79
N VAL A 69 4.38 -0.63 7.16
CA VAL A 69 3.20 0.18 7.45
C VAL A 69 1.99 -0.73 7.52
N ALA A 70 1.17 -0.50 8.53
CA ALA A 70 -0.14 -1.12 8.68
C ALA A 70 -1.21 -0.04 8.83
N VAL A 71 -2.30 -0.20 8.09
CA VAL A 71 -3.55 0.56 8.25
C VAL A 71 -4.60 -0.43 8.69
N THR A 72 -5.20 -0.21 9.85
CA THR A 72 -6.27 -1.09 10.38
C THR A 72 -7.45 -0.25 10.78
N GLY A 73 -8.65 -0.63 10.36
CA GLY A 73 -9.87 0.08 10.65
C GLY A 73 -11.06 -0.84 10.89
N GLU A 74 -11.91 -0.45 11.83
CA GLU A 74 -13.14 -1.17 12.16
C GLU A 74 -14.26 -0.20 12.53
N GLY A 75 -15.49 -0.53 12.19
CA GLY A 75 -16.70 0.20 12.58
C GLY A 75 -17.89 -0.11 11.67
N ASP A 76 -19.09 -0.03 12.21
CA ASP A 76 -20.38 -0.17 11.51
C ASP A 76 -20.48 -1.39 10.57
N GLY A 77 -19.82 -2.50 10.90
CA GLY A 77 -19.77 -3.71 10.08
C GLY A 77 -18.84 -3.59 8.88
N ILE A 78 -17.89 -2.66 8.93
CA ILE A 78 -16.77 -2.52 7.99
C ILE A 78 -15.48 -2.88 8.73
N SER A 79 -14.62 -3.66 8.08
CA SER A 79 -13.24 -3.91 8.51
C SER A 79 -12.30 -3.63 7.35
N ASN A 80 -11.20 -2.94 7.62
CA ASN A 80 -10.16 -2.63 6.65
C ASN A 80 -8.78 -2.96 7.24
N ARG A 81 -7.94 -3.62 6.45
CA ARG A 81 -6.54 -3.85 6.80
C ARG A 81 -5.68 -3.76 5.57
N ILE A 82 -4.69 -2.88 5.59
CA ILE A 82 -3.68 -2.76 4.54
C ILE A 82 -2.31 -2.88 5.21
N GLU A 83 -1.46 -3.73 4.69
CA GLU A 83 -0.07 -3.87 5.13
C GLU A 83 0.83 -3.71 3.92
N SER A 84 1.85 -2.88 4.05
CA SER A 84 2.88 -2.69 3.04
C SER A 84 4.25 -2.72 3.69
N ALA A 85 5.15 -3.50 3.10
CA ALA A 85 6.54 -3.54 3.49
C ALA A 85 7.42 -3.35 2.26
N GLY A 86 8.53 -2.62 2.42
CA GLY A 86 9.40 -2.32 1.31
C GLY A 86 10.79 -1.86 1.72
N THR A 87 11.54 -1.42 0.74
CA THR A 87 12.95 -1.05 0.92
C THR A 87 13.28 0.22 0.13
N LEU A 88 14.36 0.88 0.53
CA LEU A 88 14.92 2.01 -0.23
C LEU A 88 15.68 1.47 -1.45
N ARG A 89 15.22 1.81 -2.65
CA ARG A 89 15.84 1.46 -3.93
C ARG A 89 16.01 2.72 -4.77
N GLN A 90 17.23 2.91 -5.31
CA GLN A 90 17.51 4.07 -6.18
C GLN A 90 17.05 5.41 -5.57
N GLY A 91 17.25 5.56 -4.25
CA GLY A 91 16.92 6.79 -3.54
C GLY A 91 15.42 7.00 -3.23
N ARG A 92 14.57 5.97 -3.36
CA ARG A 92 13.15 6.06 -3.03
C ARG A 92 12.61 4.80 -2.37
N TRP A 93 11.52 4.92 -1.65
CA TRP A 93 10.81 3.78 -1.09
C TRP A 93 10.14 2.97 -2.21
N ALA A 94 10.40 1.68 -2.23
CA ALA A 94 9.86 0.74 -3.21
C ALA A 94 9.21 -0.43 -2.46
N PRO A 95 7.94 -0.78 -2.76
CA PRO A 95 7.24 -1.85 -2.08
C PRO A 95 7.83 -3.21 -2.47
N LEU A 96 7.95 -4.12 -1.50
CA LEU A 96 8.27 -5.53 -1.73
C LEU A 96 7.01 -6.39 -1.66
N ARG A 97 6.11 -6.03 -0.77
CA ARG A 97 4.84 -6.74 -0.59
C ARG A 97 3.77 -5.81 -0.06
N THR A 98 2.57 -5.93 -0.63
CA THR A 98 1.37 -5.26 -0.16
C THR A 98 0.27 -6.30 0.01
N GLN A 99 -0.43 -6.24 1.14
CA GLN A 99 -1.62 -7.06 1.38
C GLN A 99 -2.77 -6.15 1.76
N SER A 100 -3.96 -6.47 1.28
CA SER A 100 -5.17 -5.79 1.71
C SER A 100 -6.28 -6.77 2.03
N PHE A 101 -7.05 -6.42 3.03
CA PHE A 101 -8.30 -7.05 3.40
C PHE A 101 -9.34 -5.95 3.60
N PHE A 102 -10.49 -6.11 3.00
CA PHE A 102 -11.64 -5.24 3.20
C PHE A 102 -12.89 -6.08 3.34
N SER A 103 -13.70 -5.80 4.34
CA SER A 103 -14.99 -6.42 4.54
C SER A 103 -16.04 -5.36 4.81
N VAL A 104 -17.20 -5.50 4.20
CA VAL A 104 -18.38 -4.69 4.48
C VAL A 104 -19.61 -5.58 4.57
N LYS A 105 -20.19 -5.67 5.77
CA LYS A 105 -21.37 -6.51 6.04
C LYS A 105 -21.20 -7.94 5.52
N GLY A 106 -20.04 -8.56 5.80
CA GLY A 106 -19.72 -9.92 5.43
C GLY A 106 -19.38 -10.15 3.95
N ARG A 107 -19.23 -9.08 3.14
CA ARG A 107 -18.65 -9.15 1.81
C ARG A 107 -17.18 -8.86 1.91
N GLU A 108 -16.37 -9.80 1.49
CA GLU A 108 -14.93 -9.71 1.66
C GLU A 108 -14.22 -9.49 0.32
N SER A 109 -13.14 -8.72 0.39
CA SER A 109 -12.13 -8.68 -0.66
C SER A 109 -10.74 -8.74 -0.05
N ARG A 110 -9.84 -9.44 -0.75
CA ARG A 110 -8.44 -9.61 -0.35
C ARG A 110 -7.55 -9.43 -1.55
N SER A 111 -6.42 -8.76 -1.37
CA SER A 111 -5.39 -8.75 -2.39
C SER A 111 -4.01 -8.99 -1.78
N THR A 112 -3.13 -9.56 -2.60
CA THR A 112 -1.70 -9.66 -2.30
C THR A 112 -0.95 -9.26 -3.54
N VAL A 113 0.00 -8.37 -3.38
CA VAL A 113 0.91 -7.92 -4.45
C VAL A 113 2.34 -8.17 -3.97
N THR A 114 3.12 -8.88 -4.75
CA THR A 114 4.54 -9.13 -4.48
C THR A 114 5.37 -8.56 -5.62
N TYR A 115 6.37 -7.76 -5.28
CA TYR A 115 7.22 -7.07 -6.25
C TYR A 115 8.59 -7.72 -6.31
N ASP A 116 8.87 -8.45 -7.38
CA ASP A 116 10.18 -9.02 -7.66
C ASP A 116 10.96 -8.13 -8.63
N TYR A 117 11.79 -7.28 -8.07
CA TYR A 117 12.62 -6.37 -8.85
C TYR A 117 13.79 -7.06 -9.56
N ALA A 118 14.21 -8.24 -9.12
CA ALA A 118 15.25 -9.01 -9.79
C ALA A 118 14.72 -9.70 -11.03
N ALA A 119 13.58 -10.35 -10.91
CA ALA A 119 12.86 -10.94 -12.05
C ALA A 119 12.09 -9.89 -12.88
N ARG A 120 12.02 -8.63 -12.42
CA ARG A 120 11.26 -7.54 -13.05
C ARG A 120 9.81 -7.89 -13.31
N GLN A 121 9.14 -8.39 -12.29
CA GLN A 121 7.74 -8.78 -12.35
C GLN A 121 6.99 -8.49 -11.05
N VAL A 122 5.67 -8.34 -11.17
CA VAL A 122 4.75 -8.19 -10.04
C VAL A 122 3.75 -9.33 -10.08
N ASP A 123 3.71 -10.13 -9.03
CA ASP A 123 2.65 -11.13 -8.81
C ASP A 123 1.45 -10.42 -8.15
N TYR A 124 0.30 -10.45 -8.80
CA TYR A 124 -0.93 -9.83 -8.34
C TYR A 124 -2.02 -10.86 -8.14
N ARG A 125 -2.51 -10.98 -6.91
CA ARG A 125 -3.63 -11.85 -6.56
C ARG A 125 -4.72 -11.04 -5.90
N PHE A 126 -5.93 -11.22 -6.39
CA PHE A 126 -7.13 -10.58 -5.84
C PHE A 126 -8.27 -11.57 -5.82
N LYS A 127 -9.02 -11.56 -4.73
CA LYS A 127 -10.30 -12.27 -4.60
C LYS A 127 -11.27 -11.39 -3.83
N GLY A 128 -12.45 -11.14 -4.40
CA GLY A 128 -13.45 -10.29 -3.75
C GLY A 128 -14.83 -10.46 -4.32
N GLU A 129 -15.83 -10.14 -3.51
CA GLU A 129 -17.23 -10.12 -3.93
C GLU A 129 -17.64 -8.71 -4.39
N THR A 130 -18.53 -8.66 -5.38
CA THR A 130 -19.18 -7.39 -5.78
C THR A 130 -20.19 -6.96 -4.70
N PHE A 131 -20.47 -5.65 -4.67
CA PHE A 131 -21.20 -5.07 -3.53
C PHE A 131 -22.68 -5.50 -3.48
N PHE A 132 -23.44 -5.37 -4.58
CA PHE A 132 -24.88 -5.66 -4.55
C PHE A 132 -25.19 -7.14 -4.78
N LEU A 133 -24.62 -7.74 -5.82
CA LEU A 133 -24.97 -9.09 -6.29
C LEU A 133 -24.08 -10.20 -5.73
N ARG A 134 -23.05 -9.86 -4.93
CA ARG A 134 -22.10 -10.80 -4.33
C ARG A 134 -21.43 -11.75 -5.33
N ARG A 135 -21.22 -11.27 -6.54
CA ARG A 135 -20.53 -12.04 -7.57
C ARG A 135 -19.03 -12.07 -7.29
N LEU A 136 -18.42 -13.24 -7.44
CA LEU A 136 -17.01 -13.42 -7.16
C LEU A 136 -16.15 -12.89 -8.32
N ARG A 137 -15.13 -12.09 -7.98
CA ARG A 137 -14.04 -11.66 -8.86
C ARG A 137 -12.73 -12.27 -8.37
N VAL A 138 -12.02 -12.96 -9.26
CA VAL A 138 -10.72 -13.55 -8.96
C VAL A 138 -9.72 -13.10 -10.01
N VAL A 139 -8.55 -12.65 -9.58
CA VAL A 139 -7.42 -12.32 -10.45
C VAL A 139 -6.19 -13.02 -9.90
N GLU A 140 -5.49 -13.74 -10.75
CA GLU A 140 -4.15 -14.25 -10.51
C GLU A 140 -3.36 -13.96 -11.79
N ASP A 141 -2.41 -13.04 -11.68
CA ASP A 141 -1.69 -12.57 -12.87
C ASP A 141 -0.27 -12.12 -12.51
N VAL A 142 0.63 -12.16 -13.48
CA VAL A 142 1.99 -11.68 -13.37
C VAL A 142 2.21 -10.56 -14.37
N VAL A 143 2.54 -9.37 -13.88
CA VAL A 143 2.71 -8.16 -14.68
C VAL A 143 4.20 -7.85 -14.82
N PRO A 144 4.75 -7.71 -16.04
CA PRO A 144 6.14 -7.31 -16.22
C PRO A 144 6.37 -5.87 -15.74
N MET A 145 7.55 -5.62 -15.18
CA MET A 145 8.02 -4.27 -14.83
C MET A 145 8.86 -3.71 -15.99
N PRO A 146 8.39 -2.73 -16.75
CA PRO A 146 9.21 -2.11 -17.79
C PRO A 146 10.42 -1.39 -17.20
N GLU A 147 11.48 -1.24 -17.98
CA GLU A 147 12.68 -0.54 -17.56
C GLU A 147 12.41 0.95 -17.35
N GLY A 148 13.01 1.52 -16.29
CA GLY A 148 12.83 2.94 -15.98
C GLY A 148 11.47 3.31 -15.39
N VAL A 149 10.52 2.37 -15.29
CA VAL A 149 9.20 2.62 -14.71
C VAL A 149 9.27 2.59 -13.19
N ARG A 150 8.76 3.64 -12.57
CA ARG A 150 8.58 3.72 -11.12
C ARG A 150 7.27 3.03 -10.76
N ILE A 151 7.34 2.13 -9.78
CA ILE A 151 6.16 1.38 -9.31
C ILE A 151 6.03 1.60 -7.81
N ASP A 152 4.83 1.94 -7.39
CA ASP A 152 4.46 2.13 -5.99
C ASP A 152 3.17 1.37 -5.68
N ASP A 153 2.93 1.18 -4.40
CA ASP A 153 1.60 1.05 -3.84
C ASP A 153 1.15 2.39 -3.21
N ALA A 154 -0.05 2.46 -2.65
CA ALA A 154 -0.54 3.69 -2.04
C ALA A 154 0.32 4.14 -0.84
N ILE A 155 0.91 3.19 -0.11
CA ILE A 155 1.73 3.45 1.07
C ILE A 155 3.10 3.98 0.66
N SER A 156 3.81 3.29 -0.24
CA SER A 156 5.12 3.74 -0.70
C SER A 156 5.05 5.08 -1.43
N ALA A 157 3.97 5.33 -2.18
CA ALA A 157 3.72 6.64 -2.78
C ALA A 157 3.57 7.74 -1.71
N THR A 158 2.83 7.47 -0.64
CA THR A 158 2.67 8.39 0.50
C THR A 158 4.01 8.67 1.19
N LEU A 159 4.80 7.63 1.46
CA LEU A 159 6.13 7.79 2.06
C LEU A 159 7.09 8.56 1.15
N ASN A 160 7.09 8.27 -0.15
CA ASN A 160 7.90 9.01 -1.13
C ASN A 160 7.51 10.49 -1.20
N TYR A 161 6.23 10.81 -1.08
CA TYR A 161 5.77 12.19 -1.03
C TYR A 161 6.19 12.87 0.29
N ALA A 162 6.00 12.22 1.43
CA ALA A 162 6.36 12.75 2.74
C ALA A 162 7.88 13.01 2.85
N ASP A 163 8.69 12.07 2.41
CA ASP A 163 10.16 12.15 2.45
C ASP A 163 10.77 12.93 1.27
N GLN A 164 9.95 13.51 0.37
CA GLN A 164 10.39 14.26 -0.82
C GLN A 164 11.25 13.44 -1.79
N LEU A 165 11.02 12.13 -1.84
CA LEU A 165 11.71 11.20 -2.74
C LEU A 165 10.96 10.95 -4.05
N TRP A 166 9.89 11.70 -4.29
CA TRP A 166 9.08 11.65 -5.50
C TRP A 166 9.36 12.86 -6.37
N PRO A 167 10.23 12.75 -7.39
CA PRO A 167 10.57 13.88 -8.23
C PRO A 167 9.38 14.34 -9.07
N ALA A 168 9.20 15.65 -9.16
CA ALA A 168 8.18 16.26 -9.99
C ALA A 168 8.53 16.15 -11.48
N GLU A 169 7.50 15.99 -12.30
CA GLU A 169 7.57 16.11 -13.74
C GLU A 169 7.71 17.61 -14.16
N PRO A 170 8.03 17.92 -15.43
CA PRO A 170 8.13 19.29 -15.89
C PRO A 170 6.88 20.15 -15.69
N ASP A 171 5.70 19.54 -15.64
CA ASP A 171 4.42 20.19 -15.35
C ASP A 171 4.11 20.31 -13.84
N GLY A 172 5.07 19.96 -12.97
CA GLY A 172 4.93 19.98 -11.52
C GLY A 172 4.14 18.81 -10.94
N SER A 173 3.63 17.92 -11.76
CA SER A 173 2.93 16.72 -11.26
C SER A 173 3.90 15.63 -10.81
N LEU A 174 3.39 14.70 -10.01
CA LEU A 174 4.11 13.52 -9.53
C LEU A 174 3.53 12.29 -10.19
N THR A 175 4.38 11.50 -10.86
CA THR A 175 3.92 10.30 -11.59
C THR A 175 4.59 9.04 -11.09
N THR A 176 3.81 7.96 -11.04
CA THR A 176 4.26 6.60 -10.76
C THR A 176 3.31 5.61 -11.42
N HIS A 177 3.50 4.32 -11.21
CA HIS A 177 2.57 3.28 -11.64
C HIS A 177 2.14 2.46 -10.43
N ILE A 178 0.86 2.09 -10.42
CA ILE A 178 0.27 1.23 -9.38
C ILE A 178 -0.26 -0.03 -10.05
N VAL A 179 0.03 -1.17 -9.45
CA VAL A 179 -0.54 -2.44 -9.90
C VAL A 179 -1.99 -2.54 -9.47
N ARG A 180 -2.85 -2.87 -10.40
CA ARG A 180 -4.28 -3.05 -10.14
C ARG A 180 -4.90 -4.12 -11.03
N ARG A 181 -6.10 -4.54 -10.69
CA ARG A 181 -6.95 -5.26 -11.64
C ARG A 181 -7.31 -4.32 -12.80
N LYS A 182 -7.16 -4.79 -14.02
CA LYS A 182 -7.59 -4.05 -15.21
C LYS A 182 -9.11 -3.87 -15.18
N ILE A 183 -9.55 -2.63 -15.31
CA ILE A 183 -10.96 -2.24 -15.33
C ILE A 183 -11.36 -1.98 -16.78
N SER A 184 -12.44 -2.61 -17.24
CA SER A 184 -13.00 -2.33 -18.55
C SER A 184 -13.72 -0.99 -18.56
N SER A 185 -13.69 -0.26 -19.67
CA SER A 185 -14.26 1.12 -19.78
C SER A 185 -15.73 1.26 -19.37
N ASN A 186 -16.50 0.20 -19.52
CA ASN A 186 -17.93 0.18 -19.20
C ASN A 186 -18.26 -0.77 -18.02
N GLU A 187 -17.27 -1.13 -17.20
CA GLU A 187 -17.49 -2.05 -16.10
C GLU A 187 -18.28 -1.38 -14.96
N GLY A 188 -19.46 -1.89 -14.72
CA GLY A 188 -20.29 -1.49 -13.57
C GLY A 188 -19.81 -2.10 -12.25
N PRO A 189 -20.39 -1.62 -11.12
CA PRO A 189 -20.00 -2.07 -9.78
C PRO A 189 -20.13 -3.58 -9.54
N ASP A 190 -21.11 -4.21 -10.19
CA ASP A 190 -21.45 -5.64 -10.04
C ASP A 190 -21.12 -6.51 -11.26
N ASP A 191 -20.49 -5.91 -12.27
CA ASP A 191 -20.09 -6.69 -13.46
C ASP A 191 -18.98 -7.66 -13.13
N VAL A 192 -19.04 -8.85 -13.73
CA VAL A 192 -18.01 -9.87 -13.66
C VAL A 192 -17.60 -10.30 -15.06
N GLN A 193 -16.30 -10.50 -15.23
CA GLN A 193 -15.69 -10.98 -16.46
C GLN A 193 -15.28 -12.45 -16.30
N ALA A 194 -15.28 -13.19 -17.40
CA ALA A 194 -14.83 -14.59 -17.40
C ALA A 194 -13.35 -14.72 -17.02
N ARG A 195 -12.53 -13.71 -17.34
CA ARG A 195 -11.11 -13.64 -16.99
C ARG A 195 -10.73 -12.20 -16.68
N TYR A 196 -10.05 -12.01 -15.58
CA TYR A 196 -9.45 -10.73 -15.20
C TYR A 196 -7.95 -10.75 -15.42
N GLN A 197 -7.40 -9.59 -15.73
CA GLN A 197 -5.97 -9.34 -15.83
C GLN A 197 -5.58 -8.24 -14.85
N ALA A 198 -4.31 -8.23 -14.47
CA ALA A 198 -3.68 -7.11 -13.80
C ALA A 198 -2.94 -6.22 -14.80
N GLU A 199 -2.70 -4.98 -14.41
CA GLU A 199 -1.93 -4.03 -15.20
C GLU A 199 -1.17 -3.05 -14.31
N LEU A 200 -0.13 -2.44 -14.85
CA LEU A 200 0.50 -1.25 -14.31
C LEU A 200 -0.28 -0.02 -14.79
N ALA A 201 -1.10 0.54 -13.93
CA ALA A 201 -1.85 1.74 -14.23
C ALA A 201 -1.04 2.99 -13.88
N PRO A 202 -0.91 3.98 -14.78
CA PRO A 202 -0.26 5.23 -14.46
C PRO A 202 -1.07 5.99 -13.40
N PHE A 203 -0.38 6.44 -12.36
CA PHE A 203 -0.92 7.29 -11.31
C PHE A 203 -0.24 8.66 -11.40
N LYS A 204 -1.04 9.71 -11.50
CA LYS A 204 -0.60 11.10 -11.55
C LYS A 204 -1.24 11.89 -10.42
N LEU A 205 -0.41 12.49 -9.58
CA LEU A 205 -0.83 13.39 -8.50
C LEU A 205 -0.45 14.81 -8.87
N SER A 206 -1.43 15.68 -9.01
CA SER A 206 -1.21 17.13 -9.18
C SER A 206 -1.34 17.81 -7.84
N VAL A 207 -0.29 18.48 -7.37
CA VAL A 207 -0.28 19.14 -6.05
C VAL A 207 -0.28 20.66 -6.24
N ALA A 208 -1.19 21.34 -5.57
CA ALA A 208 -1.25 22.79 -5.49
C ALA A 208 -1.45 23.24 -4.04
N VAL A 209 -0.92 24.41 -3.71
CA VAL A 209 -1.17 25.00 -2.39
C VAL A 209 -2.52 25.71 -2.42
N ASP A 210 -3.39 25.34 -1.50
CA ASP A 210 -4.67 26.00 -1.32
C ASP A 210 -4.48 27.43 -0.79
N ALA A 211 -5.18 28.38 -1.39
CA ALA A 211 -4.97 29.82 -1.08
C ALA A 211 -5.42 30.17 0.34
N GLU A 212 -6.48 29.52 0.84
CA GLU A 212 -7.09 29.81 2.13
C GLU A 212 -6.37 29.07 3.27
N SER A 213 -6.30 27.75 3.18
CA SER A 213 -5.70 26.92 4.25
C SER A 213 -4.17 26.89 4.20
N ARG A 214 -3.54 27.32 3.10
CA ARG A 214 -2.11 27.25 2.83
C ARG A 214 -1.54 25.82 2.84
N LYS A 215 -2.41 24.82 2.80
CA LYS A 215 -2.02 23.41 2.79
C LYS A 215 -1.84 22.89 1.37
N PRO A 216 -0.92 21.95 1.14
CA PRO A 216 -0.84 21.25 -0.13
C PRO A 216 -2.08 20.37 -0.35
N ILE A 217 -2.72 20.52 -1.51
CA ILE A 217 -3.84 19.66 -1.95
C ILE A 217 -3.39 18.89 -3.18
N GLY A 218 -3.35 17.57 -3.05
CA GLY A 218 -3.16 16.63 -4.14
C GLY A 218 -4.48 16.25 -4.80
N ARG A 219 -4.51 16.19 -6.13
CA ARG A 219 -5.66 15.73 -6.91
C ARG A 219 -5.25 14.64 -7.87
N PHE A 220 -6.08 13.60 -7.99
CA PHE A 220 -5.85 12.50 -8.91
C PHE A 220 -7.15 11.92 -9.47
N ASP A 221 -7.04 11.27 -10.62
CA ASP A 221 -8.15 10.58 -11.28
C ASP A 221 -8.41 9.21 -10.63
N LEU A 222 -9.47 9.13 -9.82
CA LEU A 222 -9.87 7.91 -9.14
C LEU A 222 -10.49 6.87 -10.09
N THR A 223 -10.99 7.26 -11.26
CA THR A 223 -11.65 6.35 -12.22
C THR A 223 -10.70 5.28 -12.73
N ARG A 224 -9.41 5.56 -12.71
CA ARG A 224 -8.37 4.60 -13.07
C ARG A 224 -8.25 3.45 -12.07
N PHE A 225 -8.76 3.61 -10.84
CA PHE A 225 -8.54 2.67 -9.73
C PHE A 225 -9.82 2.05 -9.19
N SER A 226 -10.97 2.63 -9.49
CA SER A 226 -12.26 2.16 -8.99
C SER A 226 -13.36 2.34 -10.03
N SER A 227 -14.10 1.27 -10.31
CA SER A 227 -15.35 1.35 -11.11
C SER A 227 -16.48 2.09 -10.41
N TRP A 228 -16.29 2.42 -9.14
CA TRP A 228 -17.21 3.25 -8.35
C TRP A 228 -16.87 4.73 -8.40
N ALA A 229 -15.73 5.12 -8.96
CA ALA A 229 -15.31 6.50 -9.00
C ALA A 229 -16.18 7.36 -9.92
N ARG A 230 -16.38 8.61 -9.52
CA ARG A 230 -17.14 9.60 -10.29
C ARG A 230 -16.24 10.22 -11.35
N GLN A 231 -16.63 10.13 -12.62
CA GLN A 231 -15.82 10.61 -13.75
C GLN A 231 -15.56 12.12 -13.74
N SER A 232 -16.46 12.93 -13.22
CA SER A 232 -16.38 14.40 -13.28
C SER A 232 -15.65 15.04 -12.10
N GLN A 233 -15.20 14.25 -11.11
CA GLN A 233 -14.59 14.78 -9.89
C GLN A 233 -13.33 14.02 -9.54
N PRO A 234 -12.16 14.69 -9.44
CA PRO A 234 -10.96 14.08 -8.97
C PRO A 234 -11.06 13.76 -7.46
N ALA A 235 -10.40 12.71 -7.04
CA ALA A 235 -10.10 12.50 -5.63
C ALA A 235 -9.14 13.58 -5.13
N GLN A 236 -9.25 13.94 -3.85
CA GLN A 236 -8.44 14.97 -3.22
C GLN A 236 -7.80 14.46 -1.94
N ILE A 237 -6.56 14.86 -1.71
CA ILE A 237 -5.79 14.62 -0.49
C ILE A 237 -5.29 15.97 0.01
N THR A 238 -5.65 16.35 1.23
CA THR A 238 -5.04 17.48 1.93
C THR A 238 -3.90 16.97 2.79
N PHE A 239 -2.72 17.54 2.63
CA PHE A 239 -1.53 17.13 3.36
C PHE A 239 -1.21 18.10 4.51
N GLY A 240 -0.69 17.55 5.59
CA GLY A 240 -0.13 18.30 6.71
C GLY A 240 1.23 18.91 6.44
N ALA A 241 1.79 19.57 7.42
CA ALA A 241 3.12 20.16 7.36
C ALA A 241 4.23 19.10 7.20
N ASP A 242 4.00 17.90 7.70
CA ASP A 242 4.86 16.71 7.52
C ASP A 242 4.64 15.99 6.19
N ARG A 243 3.78 16.54 5.31
CA ARG A 243 3.35 15.98 4.03
C ARG A 243 2.62 14.64 4.13
N ARG A 244 2.14 14.26 5.32
CA ARG A 244 1.24 13.12 5.47
C ARG A 244 -0.21 13.53 5.22
N PRO A 245 -1.07 12.61 4.76
CA PRO A 245 -2.48 12.91 4.56
C PRO A 245 -3.17 13.31 5.87
N GLU A 246 -3.82 14.46 5.90
CA GLU A 246 -4.73 14.86 6.98
C GLU A 246 -6.19 14.61 6.63
N GLN A 247 -6.51 14.77 5.36
CA GLN A 247 -7.86 14.53 4.86
C GLN A 247 -7.80 13.94 3.45
N MET A 248 -8.69 12.98 3.18
CA MET A 248 -8.91 12.46 1.83
C MET A 248 -10.41 12.51 1.53
N ASN A 249 -10.73 12.90 0.29
CA ASN A 249 -12.10 12.93 -0.21
C ASN A 249 -12.17 12.16 -1.53
N LEU A 250 -12.92 11.06 -1.54
CA LEU A 250 -13.03 10.14 -2.65
C LEU A 250 -14.47 10.17 -3.18
N PRO A 251 -14.76 10.98 -4.21
CA PRO A 251 -16.10 11.07 -4.79
C PRO A 251 -16.41 9.83 -5.64
N MET A 252 -17.57 9.23 -5.37
CA MET A 252 -18.03 8.00 -6.02
C MET A 252 -19.35 8.20 -6.74
N ILE A 253 -19.74 7.24 -7.58
CA ILE A 253 -21.05 7.23 -8.26
C ILE A 253 -22.22 7.07 -7.27
N LEU A 254 -23.43 7.28 -7.73
CA LEU A 254 -24.67 7.13 -6.96
C LEU A 254 -24.69 7.94 -5.65
N GLY A 255 -24.09 9.14 -5.65
CA GLY A 255 -24.01 9.97 -4.45
C GLY A 255 -23.21 9.34 -3.31
N THR A 256 -22.38 8.35 -3.61
CA THR A 256 -21.47 7.75 -2.65
C THR A 256 -20.22 8.64 -2.48
N SER A 257 -19.71 8.73 -1.25
CA SER A 257 -18.45 9.38 -0.95
C SER A 257 -17.74 8.68 0.19
N VAL A 258 -16.42 8.71 0.15
CA VAL A 258 -15.57 8.28 1.28
C VAL A 258 -14.75 9.48 1.72
N GLN A 259 -14.87 9.83 2.99
CA GLN A 259 -14.09 10.89 3.62
C GLN A 259 -13.24 10.30 4.73
N ILE A 260 -11.94 10.50 4.65
CA ILE A 260 -10.97 10.07 5.65
C ILE A 260 -10.41 11.33 6.29
N ARG A 261 -10.39 11.42 7.60
CA ARG A 261 -9.89 12.58 8.33
C ARG A 261 -9.01 12.16 9.48
N LEU A 262 -7.83 12.78 9.57
CA LEU A 262 -6.97 12.65 10.75
C LEU A 262 -7.73 13.16 11.98
N LYS A 263 -7.71 12.39 13.05
CA LYS A 263 -8.26 12.82 14.36
C LYS A 263 -7.20 13.65 15.05
N THR A 264 -7.47 14.93 15.21
CA THR A 264 -6.67 15.79 16.09
C THR A 264 -7.01 15.45 17.55
N ALA A 265 -5.96 15.28 18.36
CA ALA A 265 -6.10 15.07 19.81
C ALA A 265 -6.78 16.27 20.49
#